data_e11f6b48d6d446c32a3f28f493dfd743
#
_entry.id   e11f6b48d6d446c32a3f28f493dfd743
#
_cell.length_a   1.000
_cell.length_b   1.000
_cell.length_c   1.000
_cell.angle_alpha   90.00
_cell.angle_beta   90.00
_cell.angle_gamma   90.00
#
_symmetry.space_group_name_H-M   'P 1'
#
loop_
_entity.id
_entity.type
_entity.pdbx_description
1 polymer ?
#
loop_
_entity_poly.entity_id
_entity_poly.type
_entity_poly.pdbx_seq_one_letter_code
_entity_poly.pdbx_strand_id
1 'polypeptide(L)'
;MQKNMIDFTTESLIDFAIENPRLLRIKPSIRYPHLSVAKYTKTAFFGSVWNQFLEESRGLVLNERGEIAVLPFRKIYNYGIDKESPKLPLDTMVTAYRKINGFMLGVTRVAGIDELVFSTTGSLDSEFVGLAKSVYDWCAKPEKFEAM
;
A
#
# COMPACT_ATOMS: atom_id res chain seq x y z
N MET A 1 -15.92 3.43 -23.34
CA MET A 1 -16.67 3.48 -22.06
C MET A 1 -15.76 4.14 -21.03
N GLN A 2 -16.02 5.40 -20.68
CA GLN A 2 -15.36 6.05 -19.56
C GLN A 2 -15.79 5.31 -18.28
N LYS A 3 -14.84 4.68 -17.62
CA LYS A 3 -15.02 4.20 -16.24
C LYS A 3 -15.33 5.45 -15.42
N ASN A 4 -16.54 5.57 -14.87
CA ASN A 4 -16.84 6.61 -13.90
C ASN A 4 -15.74 6.57 -12.84
N MET A 5 -14.87 7.58 -12.85
CA MET A 5 -13.92 7.78 -11.77
C MET A 5 -14.76 8.12 -10.54
N ILE A 6 -14.88 7.16 -9.63
CA ILE A 6 -15.37 7.45 -8.29
C ILE A 6 -14.30 8.37 -7.69
N ASP A 7 -14.70 9.53 -7.21
CA ASP A 7 -13.77 10.41 -6.49
C ASP A 7 -13.23 9.65 -5.28
N PHE A 8 -11.97 9.22 -5.39
CA PHE A 8 -11.29 8.51 -4.31
C PHE A 8 -11.01 9.50 -3.20
N THR A 9 -11.72 9.37 -2.09
CA THR A 9 -11.41 10.02 -0.83
C THR A 9 -11.15 8.97 0.23
N THR A 10 -10.43 9.32 1.27
CA THR A 10 -10.20 8.41 2.40
C THR A 10 -11.51 8.10 3.16
N GLU A 11 -12.45 9.02 3.19
CA GLU A 11 -13.82 8.81 3.71
C GLU A 11 -14.53 7.71 2.91
N SER A 12 -14.59 7.85 1.59
CA SER A 12 -15.24 6.84 0.73
C SER A 12 -14.55 5.47 0.80
N LEU A 13 -13.23 5.42 1.06
CA LEU A 13 -12.50 4.18 1.33
C LEU A 13 -12.94 3.53 2.64
N ILE A 14 -13.09 4.31 3.70
CA ILE A 14 -13.52 3.83 5.02
C ILE A 14 -14.95 3.27 4.92
N ASP A 15 -15.86 4.01 4.29
CA ASP A 15 -17.23 3.57 4.06
C ASP A 15 -17.28 2.27 3.25
N PHE A 16 -16.51 2.20 2.16
CA PHE A 16 -16.39 0.97 1.38
C PHE A 16 -15.90 -0.22 2.22
N ALA A 17 -14.94 -0.01 3.12
CA ALA A 17 -14.42 -1.07 4.00
C ALA A 17 -15.48 -1.55 5.01
N ILE A 18 -16.30 -0.64 5.53
CA ILE A 18 -17.42 -0.95 6.46
C ILE A 18 -18.47 -1.77 5.73
N GLU A 19 -18.86 -1.37 4.53
CA GLU A 19 -19.88 -2.04 3.73
C GLU A 19 -19.39 -3.39 3.15
N ASN A 20 -18.08 -3.51 2.89
CA ASN A 20 -17.48 -4.66 2.20
C ASN A 20 -16.35 -5.33 3.02
N PRO A 21 -16.58 -5.77 4.28
CA PRO A 21 -15.53 -6.28 5.18
C PRO A 21 -14.89 -7.60 4.68
N ARG A 22 -15.53 -8.27 3.71
CA ARG A 22 -14.97 -9.46 3.05
C ARG A 22 -13.95 -9.11 1.98
N LEU A 23 -13.96 -7.88 1.45
CA LEU A 23 -13.08 -7.43 0.37
C LEU A 23 -11.94 -6.54 0.87
N LEU A 24 -12.22 -5.64 1.82
CA LEU A 24 -11.28 -4.67 2.37
C LEU A 24 -11.31 -4.69 3.89
N ARG A 25 -10.15 -4.57 4.51
CA ARG A 25 -10.00 -4.44 5.96
C ARG A 25 -9.12 -3.24 6.29
N ILE A 26 -9.54 -2.46 7.28
CA ILE A 26 -8.74 -1.44 7.93
C ILE A 26 -8.41 -1.95 9.33
N LYS A 27 -7.12 -2.16 9.60
CA LYS A 27 -6.64 -2.74 10.86
C LYS A 27 -5.81 -1.72 11.62
N PRO A 28 -6.17 -1.36 12.87
CA PRO A 28 -5.35 -0.49 13.70
C PRO A 28 -4.01 -1.17 14.03
N SER A 29 -2.96 -0.36 14.17
CA SER A 29 -1.66 -0.81 14.65
C SER A 29 -1.67 -0.92 16.17
N ILE A 30 -0.95 -1.93 16.69
CA ILE A 30 -0.72 -2.08 18.12
C ILE A 30 0.38 -1.12 18.57
N ARG A 31 1.44 -1.00 17.76
CA ARG A 31 2.60 -0.15 18.05
C ARG A 31 2.29 1.33 17.93
N TYR A 32 1.46 1.69 16.93
CA TYR A 32 1.05 3.06 16.64
C TYR A 32 -0.48 3.17 16.66
N PRO A 33 -1.13 3.26 17.85
CA PRO A 33 -2.58 3.14 17.98
C PRO A 33 -3.39 4.16 17.17
N HIS A 34 -2.77 5.30 16.80
CA HIS A 34 -3.34 6.34 15.96
C HIS A 34 -3.17 6.08 14.44
N LEU A 35 -2.56 4.95 14.07
CA LEU A 35 -2.41 4.54 12.67
C LEU A 35 -3.18 3.24 12.38
N SER A 36 -3.74 3.16 11.19
CA SER A 36 -4.46 1.98 10.69
C SER A 36 -4.02 1.61 9.29
N VAL A 37 -3.91 0.34 9.00
CA VAL A 37 -3.51 -0.18 7.68
C VAL A 37 -4.72 -0.67 6.91
N ALA A 38 -4.95 -0.11 5.73
CA ALA A 38 -5.94 -0.60 4.77
C ALA A 38 -5.31 -1.64 3.84
N LYS A 39 -5.95 -2.81 3.75
CA LYS A 39 -5.51 -3.91 2.90
C LYS A 39 -6.70 -4.68 2.34
N TYR A 40 -6.65 -4.97 1.04
CA TYR A 40 -7.57 -5.92 0.43
C TYR A 40 -7.37 -7.34 1.00
N THR A 41 -8.42 -8.12 1.03
CA THR A 41 -8.42 -9.49 1.58
C THR A 41 -7.97 -10.53 0.55
N LYS A 42 -7.74 -11.76 1.01
CA LYS A 42 -7.52 -12.90 0.13
C LYS A 42 -8.73 -13.17 -0.78
N THR A 43 -9.95 -12.92 -0.29
CA THR A 43 -11.18 -13.05 -1.08
C THR A 43 -11.19 -12.12 -2.28
N ALA A 44 -10.83 -10.83 -2.09
CA ALA A 44 -10.70 -9.89 -3.19
C ALA A 44 -9.60 -10.31 -4.18
N PHE A 45 -8.44 -10.74 -3.65
CA PHE A 45 -7.30 -11.12 -4.47
C PHE A 45 -7.57 -12.34 -5.34
N PHE A 46 -8.02 -13.46 -4.75
CA PHE A 46 -8.27 -14.69 -5.50
C PHE A 46 -9.55 -14.65 -6.32
N GLY A 47 -10.53 -13.84 -5.90
CA GLY A 47 -11.75 -13.59 -6.69
C GLY A 47 -11.54 -12.64 -7.85
N SER A 48 -10.34 -12.07 -8.01
CA SER A 48 -10.03 -11.05 -9.02
C SER A 48 -11.03 -9.89 -8.99
N VAL A 49 -11.46 -9.51 -7.79
CA VAL A 49 -12.38 -8.38 -7.58
C VAL A 49 -11.53 -7.13 -7.39
N TRP A 50 -11.55 -6.25 -8.40
CA TRP A 50 -10.74 -5.03 -8.36
C TRP A 50 -11.60 -3.80 -8.66
N ASN A 51 -11.39 -2.78 -7.87
CA ASN A 51 -11.87 -1.43 -8.05
C ASN A 51 -10.82 -0.47 -7.47
N GLN A 52 -11.03 0.82 -7.61
CA GLN A 52 -10.09 1.83 -7.14
C GLN A 52 -9.74 1.70 -5.65
N PHE A 53 -10.72 1.41 -4.79
CA PHE A 53 -10.50 1.26 -3.35
C PHE A 53 -9.56 0.08 -3.04
N LEU A 54 -9.76 -1.07 -3.70
CA LEU A 54 -8.95 -2.26 -3.49
C LEU A 54 -7.56 -2.12 -4.10
N GLU A 55 -7.44 -1.43 -5.24
CA GLU A 55 -6.16 -1.16 -5.89
C GLU A 55 -5.25 -0.27 -5.03
N GLU A 56 -5.81 0.76 -4.39
CA GLU A 56 -5.06 1.67 -3.51
C GLU A 56 -4.77 1.01 -2.14
N SER A 57 -5.57 0.04 -1.70
CA SER A 57 -5.44 -0.59 -0.39
C SER A 57 -4.40 -1.72 -0.36
N ARG A 58 -3.17 -1.40 -0.73
CA ARG A 58 -2.03 -2.34 -0.69
C ARG A 58 -1.05 -1.98 0.42
N GLY A 59 -1.56 -1.75 1.62
CA GLY A 59 -0.79 -1.28 2.77
C GLY A 59 -0.85 0.25 2.94
N LEU A 60 -1.89 0.87 2.42
CA LEU A 60 -2.20 2.27 2.67
C LEU A 60 -2.37 2.47 4.18
N VAL A 61 -1.70 3.45 4.76
CA VAL A 61 -1.81 3.76 6.19
C VAL A 61 -2.55 5.07 6.36
N LEU A 62 -3.57 5.03 7.20
CA LEU A 62 -4.37 6.19 7.60
C LEU A 62 -4.08 6.55 9.05
N ASN A 63 -4.10 7.84 9.36
CA ASN A 63 -4.11 8.31 10.74
C ASN A 63 -5.54 8.32 11.32
N GLU A 64 -5.70 8.71 12.57
CA GLU A 64 -7.00 8.77 13.27
C GLU A 64 -8.00 9.77 12.66
N ARG A 65 -7.50 10.75 11.88
CA ARG A 65 -8.33 11.72 11.15
C ARG A 65 -8.75 11.20 9.76
N GLY A 66 -8.34 9.98 9.39
CA GLY A 66 -8.56 9.44 8.06
C GLY A 66 -7.61 10.00 7.00
N GLU A 67 -6.58 10.77 7.38
CA GLU A 67 -5.60 11.30 6.43
C GLU A 67 -4.55 10.23 6.10
N ILE A 68 -3.99 10.29 4.88
CA ILE A 68 -2.97 9.36 4.43
C ILE A 68 -1.64 9.65 5.13
N ALA A 69 -1.20 8.70 5.96
CA ALA A 69 0.11 8.75 6.63
C ALA A 69 1.19 8.03 5.81
N VAL A 70 0.86 6.94 5.11
CA VAL A 70 1.77 6.22 4.20
C VAL A 70 1.03 5.86 2.93
N LEU A 71 1.54 6.31 1.78
CA LEU A 71 1.02 6.00 0.46
C LEU A 71 1.97 5.03 -0.27
N PRO A 72 1.68 3.72 -0.27
CA PRO A 72 2.48 2.74 -0.99
C PRO A 72 2.13 2.69 -2.47
N PHE A 73 2.85 1.87 -3.24
CA PHE A 73 2.45 1.55 -4.60
C PHE A 73 1.08 0.86 -4.63
N ARG A 74 0.17 1.39 -5.44
CA ARG A 74 -1.11 0.75 -5.74
C ARG A 74 -0.90 -0.63 -6.37
N LYS A 75 -1.99 -1.39 -6.58
CA LYS A 75 -1.93 -2.67 -7.27
C LYS A 75 -1.27 -2.54 -8.64
N ILE A 76 -0.27 -3.37 -8.87
CA ILE A 76 0.41 -3.51 -10.17
C ILE A 76 -0.13 -4.76 -10.84
N TYR A 77 -0.53 -4.64 -12.09
CA TYR A 77 -1.04 -5.72 -12.92
C TYR A 77 0.05 -6.30 -13.81
N ASN A 78 -0.03 -7.62 -14.08
CA ASN A 78 0.89 -8.26 -15.02
C ASN A 78 0.43 -7.98 -16.44
N TYR A 79 1.29 -7.34 -17.22
CA TYR A 79 0.99 -6.99 -18.60
C TYR A 79 0.68 -8.24 -19.44
N GLY A 80 -0.43 -8.19 -20.19
CA GLY A 80 -0.87 -9.28 -21.05
C GLY A 80 -1.47 -10.50 -20.33
N ILE A 81 -1.50 -10.51 -18.98
CA ILE A 81 -2.05 -11.61 -18.16
C ILE A 81 -3.31 -11.14 -17.43
N ASP A 82 -3.18 -10.07 -16.65
CA ASP A 82 -4.31 -9.51 -15.91
C ASP A 82 -5.23 -8.73 -16.85
N LYS A 83 -6.55 -8.94 -16.73
CA LYS A 83 -7.56 -8.28 -17.59
C LYS A 83 -7.58 -6.76 -17.43
N GLU A 84 -7.22 -6.30 -16.24
CA GLU A 84 -7.14 -4.89 -15.86
C GLU A 84 -5.86 -4.21 -16.33
N SER A 85 -4.89 -4.99 -16.85
CA SER A 85 -3.65 -4.46 -17.38
C SER A 85 -3.91 -3.57 -18.60
N PRO A 86 -3.28 -2.40 -18.70
CA PRO A 86 -3.46 -1.53 -19.84
C PRO A 86 -2.95 -2.21 -21.12
N LYS A 87 -3.69 -2.05 -22.21
CA LYS A 87 -3.22 -2.46 -23.54
C LYS A 87 -2.40 -1.31 -24.12
N LEU A 88 -1.12 -1.54 -24.31
CA LEU A 88 -0.21 -0.57 -24.89
C LEU A 88 0.02 -0.88 -26.38
N PRO A 89 0.07 0.14 -27.26
CA PRO A 89 0.56 -0.02 -28.62
C PRO A 89 1.99 -0.61 -28.65
N LEU A 90 2.33 -1.36 -29.70
CA LEU A 90 3.62 -2.04 -29.80
C LEU A 90 4.83 -1.07 -29.86
N ASP A 91 4.59 0.16 -30.28
CA ASP A 91 5.58 1.23 -30.41
C ASP A 91 5.65 2.13 -29.16
N THR A 92 4.94 1.77 -28.08
CA THR A 92 4.97 2.54 -26.84
C THR A 92 6.34 2.48 -26.18
N MET A 93 6.94 3.64 -25.96
CA MET A 93 8.16 3.74 -25.17
C MET A 93 7.89 3.36 -23.71
N VAL A 94 8.66 2.39 -23.20
CA VAL A 94 8.55 1.92 -21.82
C VAL A 94 9.90 1.96 -21.12
N THR A 95 9.87 2.18 -19.79
CA THR A 95 11.06 2.05 -18.96
C THR A 95 10.97 0.72 -18.18
N ALA A 96 11.95 -0.14 -18.40
CA ALA A 96 12.02 -1.43 -17.71
C ALA A 96 12.87 -1.31 -16.44
N TYR A 97 12.31 -1.77 -15.32
CA TYR A 97 13.02 -1.86 -14.05
C TYR A 97 13.20 -3.32 -13.64
N ARG A 98 14.38 -3.62 -13.08
CA ARG A 98 14.61 -4.94 -12.50
C ARG A 98 13.68 -5.17 -11.30
N LYS A 99 12.84 -6.21 -11.37
CA LYS A 99 12.03 -6.63 -10.24
C LYS A 99 12.86 -7.50 -9.30
N ILE A 100 13.04 -7.05 -8.07
CA ILE A 100 13.68 -7.82 -6.99
C ILE A 100 12.59 -8.63 -6.27
N ASN A 101 12.87 -9.90 -5.99
CA ASN A 101 11.98 -10.74 -5.19
C ASN A 101 12.04 -10.32 -3.72
N GLY A 102 10.88 -10.41 -3.05
CA GLY A 102 10.74 -10.04 -1.66
C GLY A 102 9.33 -9.54 -1.35
N PHE A 103 9.16 -8.96 -0.19
CA PHE A 103 7.94 -8.26 0.17
C PHE A 103 8.16 -6.75 0.10
N MET A 104 7.09 -6.02 -0.12
CA MET A 104 7.13 -4.56 -0.13
C MET A 104 7.37 -4.04 1.29
N LEU A 105 8.32 -3.15 1.41
CA LEU A 105 8.59 -2.37 2.62
C LEU A 105 8.36 -0.90 2.32
N GLY A 106 7.50 -0.25 3.12
CA GLY A 106 7.40 1.20 3.20
C GLY A 106 8.26 1.71 4.36
N VAL A 107 9.04 2.76 4.11
CA VAL A 107 9.80 3.48 5.15
C VAL A 107 9.42 4.95 5.04
N THR A 108 8.82 5.50 6.07
CA THR A 108 8.21 6.84 6.00
C THR A 108 8.41 7.61 7.31
N ARG A 109 8.59 8.93 7.21
CA ARG A 109 8.41 9.82 8.35
C ARG A 109 6.93 10.18 8.46
N VAL A 110 6.34 9.94 9.61
CA VAL A 110 4.95 10.27 9.90
C VAL A 110 4.92 11.41 10.91
N ALA A 111 4.11 12.43 10.63
CA ALA A 111 3.98 13.58 11.54
C ALA A 111 3.58 13.14 12.95
N GLY A 112 4.28 13.65 13.96
CA GLY A 112 4.05 13.29 15.37
C GLY A 112 4.70 11.98 15.82
N ILE A 113 5.50 11.32 14.95
CA ILE A 113 6.31 10.14 15.31
C ILE A 113 7.78 10.47 15.05
N ASP A 114 8.60 10.43 16.09
CA ASP A 114 10.02 10.81 16.01
C ASP A 114 10.87 9.78 15.24
N GLU A 115 10.44 8.51 15.23
CA GLU A 115 11.14 7.44 14.51
C GLU A 115 10.61 7.23 13.09
N LEU A 116 11.39 6.54 12.26
CA LEU A 116 10.92 6.06 10.96
C LEU A 116 9.87 4.96 11.16
N VAL A 117 8.73 5.11 10.48
CA VAL A 117 7.67 4.11 10.47
C VAL A 117 7.93 3.13 9.34
N PHE A 118 8.02 1.85 9.69
CA PHE A 118 8.17 0.75 8.75
C PHE A 118 6.83 0.05 8.56
N SER A 119 6.44 -0.18 7.31
CA SER A 119 5.19 -0.84 6.96
C SER A 119 5.38 -1.90 5.89
N THR A 120 4.54 -2.92 5.93
CA THR A 120 4.39 -3.89 4.84
C THR A 120 3.04 -3.72 4.17
N THR A 121 2.74 -4.51 3.15
CA THR A 121 1.42 -4.48 2.47
C THR A 121 0.22 -4.75 3.39
N GLY A 122 0.40 -5.07 4.64
CA GLY A 122 -0.73 -5.42 5.50
C GLY A 122 -0.51 -5.26 6.99
N SER A 123 0.61 -4.67 7.41
CA SER A 123 0.87 -4.51 8.85
C SER A 123 1.96 -3.48 9.11
N LEU A 124 1.83 -2.82 10.26
CA LEU A 124 2.87 -2.03 10.93
C LEU A 124 3.54 -2.83 12.08
N ASP A 125 3.00 -4.00 12.43
CA ASP A 125 3.33 -4.71 13.68
C ASP A 125 3.84 -6.15 13.44
N SER A 126 3.93 -6.60 12.17
CA SER A 126 4.34 -7.98 11.89
C SER A 126 5.84 -8.22 12.14
N GLU A 127 6.21 -9.47 12.33
CA GLU A 127 7.62 -9.89 12.41
C GLU A 127 8.45 -9.46 11.20
N PHE A 128 7.83 -9.41 10.01
CA PHE A 128 8.47 -8.91 8.78
C PHE A 128 8.82 -7.43 8.86
N VAL A 129 8.05 -6.62 9.60
CA VAL A 129 8.40 -5.21 9.87
C VAL A 129 9.64 -5.14 10.76
N GLY A 130 9.71 -5.99 11.80
CA GLY A 130 10.89 -6.08 12.68
C GLY A 130 12.15 -6.53 11.92
N LEU A 131 12.01 -7.57 11.09
CA LEU A 131 13.11 -8.04 10.24
C LEU A 131 13.59 -6.96 9.28
N ALA A 132 12.66 -6.27 8.62
CA ALA A 132 12.99 -5.20 7.69
C ALA A 132 13.70 -4.03 8.38
N LYS A 133 13.26 -3.65 9.58
CA LYS A 133 13.95 -2.64 10.40
C LYS A 133 15.38 -3.05 10.71
N SER A 134 15.60 -4.32 11.13
CA SER A 134 16.94 -4.83 11.41
C SER A 134 17.87 -4.79 10.18
N VAL A 135 17.33 -5.14 9.00
CA VAL A 135 18.08 -5.05 7.73
C VAL A 135 18.37 -3.59 7.37
N TYR A 136 17.39 -2.69 7.57
CA TYR A 136 17.59 -1.27 7.34
C TYR A 136 18.70 -0.72 8.25
N ASP A 137 18.64 -0.98 9.54
CA ASP A 137 19.64 -0.52 10.53
C ASP A 137 21.04 -1.05 10.20
N TRP A 138 21.13 -2.24 9.59
CA TRP A 138 22.40 -2.84 9.17
C TRP A 138 22.93 -2.28 7.83
N CYS A 139 22.05 -2.05 6.85
CA CYS A 139 22.45 -1.67 5.47
C CYS A 139 22.41 -0.17 5.20
N ALA A 140 21.47 0.54 5.81
CA ALA A 140 21.21 1.95 5.53
C ALA A 140 22.03 2.84 6.47
N LYS A 141 22.86 3.70 5.90
CA LYS A 141 23.39 4.82 6.65
C LYS A 141 22.26 5.84 6.80
N PRO A 142 21.79 6.14 8.04
CA PRO A 142 20.67 7.04 8.28
C PRO A 142 20.80 8.38 7.56
N GLU A 143 22.02 8.90 7.45
CA GLU A 143 22.39 10.20 6.86
C GLU A 143 21.98 10.31 5.37
N LYS A 144 21.80 9.19 4.65
CA LYS A 144 21.40 9.21 3.24
C LYS A 144 19.90 9.41 3.03
N PHE A 145 19.08 9.12 4.04
CA PHE A 145 17.61 9.28 3.97
C PHE A 145 17.12 10.62 4.51
N GLU A 146 17.96 11.35 5.23
CA GLU A 146 17.63 12.69 5.72
C GLU A 146 17.75 13.77 4.62
N ALA A 147 18.43 13.45 3.52
CA ALA A 147 18.65 14.36 2.39
C ALA A 147 17.63 14.20 1.23
N MET A 148 16.63 13.34 1.36
CA MET A 148 15.54 13.13 0.40
C MET A 148 14.26 13.78 0.91
#